data_cd5bdb3f7a4d3d62fa1c774236d6ca7c
#
_entry.id   cd5bdb3f7a4d3d62fa1c774236d6ca7c
#
_cell.length_a   1.000
_cell.length_b   1.000
_cell.length_c   1.000
_cell.angle_alpha   90.00
_cell.angle_beta   90.00
_cell.angle_gamma   90.00
#
_symmetry.space_group_name_H-M   'P 1'
#
loop_
_entity.id
_entity.type
_entity.pdbx_description
1 polymer ?
#
loop_
_entity_poly.entity_id
_entity_poly.type
_entity_poly.pdbx_seq_one_letter_code
_entity_poly.pdbx_strand_id
1 'polypeptide(L)'
;VYEEAKLYSDAKIVRTDFFYDPKEVLSQYNYLKKSLHKEAWYQKSQTCLQYSPHCINRWTEGCGSIKRAEGRTEKDFHILNPLYEGTIFEQIITDVDALRSRFMVKPKHTCYSIHSDRTGRFHLPITTHEHALFVFYEGHVSTTLHIPANGYVYWTNTTRPHTFLNAGPERTHLVMCSNTDVE
;
A
#
# COMPACT_ATOMS: atom_id res chain seq x y z
N VAL A 1 19.37 -3.30 -4.03
CA VAL A 1 18.95 -3.44 -2.59
C VAL A 1 17.64 -4.21 -2.48
N TYR A 2 16.60 -3.81 -3.22
CA TYR A 2 15.29 -4.50 -3.18
C TYR A 2 15.34 -5.93 -3.77
N GLU A 3 15.98 -6.11 -4.94
CA GLU A 3 16.16 -7.44 -5.54
C GLU A 3 17.04 -8.36 -4.68
N GLU A 4 18.05 -7.79 -4.01
CA GLU A 4 18.83 -8.53 -3.02
C GLU A 4 18.00 -8.94 -1.81
N ALA A 5 17.08 -8.09 -1.35
CA ALA A 5 16.22 -8.39 -0.21
C ALA A 5 15.23 -9.52 -0.49
N LYS A 6 14.79 -9.71 -1.74
CA LYS A 6 14.00 -10.88 -2.14
C LYS A 6 14.76 -12.20 -1.97
N LEU A 7 16.08 -12.17 -2.10
CA LEU A 7 16.95 -13.34 -1.92
C LEU A 7 17.11 -13.72 -0.44
N TYR A 8 16.85 -12.77 0.48
CA TYR A 8 16.91 -13.03 1.92
C TYR A 8 15.53 -13.34 2.46
N SER A 9 15.19 -14.61 2.56
CA SER A 9 13.89 -15.11 3.04
C SER A 9 13.46 -14.57 4.42
N ASP A 10 14.38 -13.99 5.18
CA ASP A 10 14.14 -13.50 6.55
C ASP A 10 13.81 -12.00 6.64
N ALA A 11 14.01 -11.22 5.58
CA ALA A 11 13.68 -9.80 5.60
C ALA A 11 12.16 -9.59 5.73
N LYS A 12 11.75 -8.76 6.70
CA LYS A 12 10.35 -8.42 6.95
C LYS A 12 9.97 -7.09 6.28
N ILE A 13 10.85 -6.10 6.40
CA ILE A 13 10.71 -4.77 5.79
C ILE A 13 12.08 -4.32 5.29
N VAL A 14 12.13 -3.81 4.07
CA VAL A 14 13.34 -3.31 3.43
C VAL A 14 13.09 -1.93 2.84
N ARG A 15 13.95 -0.98 3.17
CA ARG A 15 13.97 0.32 2.49
C ARG A 15 14.51 0.14 1.08
N THR A 16 13.79 0.63 0.08
CA THR A 16 14.25 0.69 -1.30
C THR A 16 15.07 1.95 -1.57
N ASP A 17 15.59 2.10 -2.80
CA ASP A 17 16.29 3.32 -3.23
C ASP A 17 15.33 4.38 -3.80
N PHE A 18 14.04 4.07 -3.97
CA PHE A 18 13.03 5.03 -4.40
C PHE A 18 12.77 6.06 -3.30
N PHE A 19 13.03 7.30 -3.63
CA PHE A 19 12.87 8.44 -2.72
C PHE A 19 12.08 9.56 -3.38
N TYR A 20 11.12 10.12 -2.66
CA TYR A 20 10.29 11.25 -3.06
C TYR A 20 10.21 12.26 -1.92
N ASP A 21 10.20 13.57 -2.22
CA ASP A 21 10.08 14.60 -1.18
C ASP A 21 8.80 14.38 -0.37
N PRO A 22 8.89 14.09 0.94
CA PRO A 22 7.71 13.81 1.76
C PRO A 22 6.76 15.01 1.88
N LYS A 23 7.26 16.24 1.72
CA LYS A 23 6.43 17.45 1.73
C LYS A 23 5.59 17.54 0.46
N GLU A 24 6.19 17.23 -0.69
CA GLU A 24 5.49 17.19 -1.97
C GLU A 24 4.43 16.09 -1.97
N VAL A 25 4.79 14.87 -1.57
CA VAL A 25 3.87 13.73 -1.47
C VAL A 25 2.66 14.09 -0.59
N LEU A 26 2.89 14.66 0.59
CA LEU A 26 1.83 15.07 1.51
C LEU A 26 0.95 16.19 0.93
N SER A 27 1.57 17.19 0.29
CA SER A 27 0.87 18.32 -0.33
C SER A 27 -0.06 17.85 -1.45
N GLN A 28 0.44 17.02 -2.37
CA GLN A 28 -0.36 16.48 -3.47
C GLN A 28 -1.44 15.54 -2.97
N TYR A 29 -1.17 14.68 -1.99
CA TYR A 29 -2.20 13.85 -1.36
C TYR A 29 -3.34 14.68 -0.78
N ASN A 30 -3.03 15.73 -0.01
CA ASN A 30 -4.03 16.60 0.60
C ASN A 30 -4.86 17.36 -0.43
N TYR A 31 -4.26 17.75 -1.56
CA TYR A 31 -4.97 18.39 -2.67
C TYR A 31 -5.93 17.40 -3.33
N LEU A 32 -5.46 16.21 -3.71
CA LEU A 32 -6.25 15.18 -4.39
C LEU A 32 -7.37 14.63 -3.50
N LYS A 33 -7.12 14.47 -2.20
CA LYS A 33 -8.13 13.99 -1.24
C LYS A 33 -9.39 14.85 -1.25
N LYS A 34 -9.28 16.16 -1.50
CA LYS A 34 -10.43 17.08 -1.59
C LYS A 34 -11.33 16.79 -2.80
N SER A 35 -10.77 16.24 -3.86
CA SER A 35 -11.49 15.89 -5.09
C SER A 35 -12.13 14.49 -5.03
N LEU A 36 -11.82 13.69 -4.01
CA LEU A 36 -12.36 12.35 -3.85
C LEU A 36 -13.74 12.39 -3.18
N HIS A 37 -14.77 11.98 -3.93
CA HIS A 37 -16.12 11.84 -3.39
C HIS A 37 -16.21 10.69 -2.37
N LYS A 38 -17.26 10.70 -1.57
CA LYS A 38 -17.50 9.66 -0.54
C LYS A 38 -17.51 8.25 -1.13
N GLU A 39 -18.09 8.10 -2.31
CA GLU A 39 -18.21 6.84 -3.05
C GLU A 39 -16.86 6.32 -3.61
N ALA A 40 -15.85 7.18 -3.65
CA ALA A 40 -14.49 6.77 -4.02
C ALA A 40 -13.78 5.98 -2.90
N TRP A 41 -14.35 5.93 -1.71
CA TRP A 41 -13.75 5.32 -0.54
C TRP A 41 -14.42 4.00 -0.16
N TYR A 42 -13.70 2.89 -0.34
CA TYR A 42 -14.10 1.58 0.18
C TYR A 42 -13.99 1.57 1.71
N GLN A 43 -15.13 1.33 2.40
CA GLN A 43 -15.21 1.32 3.87
C GLN A 43 -14.54 2.55 4.54
N LYS A 44 -14.61 3.71 3.89
CA LYS A 44 -13.98 4.98 4.33
C LYS A 44 -12.45 4.92 4.55
N SER A 45 -11.79 3.89 4.09
CA SER A 45 -10.38 3.63 4.41
C SER A 45 -9.48 3.32 3.23
N GLN A 46 -10.02 3.00 2.05
CA GLN A 46 -9.20 2.68 0.88
C GLN A 46 -9.79 3.31 -0.39
N THR A 47 -8.92 3.76 -1.29
CA THR A 47 -9.29 4.20 -2.64
C THR A 47 -8.21 3.82 -3.63
N CYS A 48 -8.62 3.35 -4.83
CA CYS A 48 -7.71 2.88 -5.86
C CYS A 48 -7.10 4.03 -6.66
N LEU A 49 -5.78 3.98 -6.87
CA LEU A 49 -5.08 4.78 -7.86
C LEU A 49 -5.02 4.06 -9.20
N GLN A 50 -5.01 2.73 -9.17
CA GLN A 50 -5.07 1.89 -10.36
C GLN A 50 -6.31 0.99 -10.33
N TYR A 51 -6.91 0.79 -11.50
CA TYR A 51 -8.13 -0.01 -11.66
C TYR A 51 -8.00 -1.04 -12.79
N SER A 52 -8.94 -1.98 -12.83
CA SER A 52 -9.05 -2.99 -13.88
C SER A 52 -9.90 -2.47 -15.05
N PRO A 53 -9.58 -2.80 -16.32
CA PRO A 53 -10.36 -2.38 -17.48
C PRO A 53 -11.83 -2.85 -17.44
N HIS A 54 -12.15 -3.86 -16.67
CA HIS A 54 -13.48 -4.44 -16.53
C HIS A 54 -14.18 -4.08 -15.21
N CYS A 55 -13.67 -3.07 -14.50
CA CYS A 55 -14.28 -2.66 -13.24
C CYS A 55 -15.57 -1.84 -13.46
N ILE A 56 -16.55 -2.04 -12.58
CA ILE A 56 -17.76 -1.20 -12.49
C ILE A 56 -17.43 0.09 -11.74
N ASN A 57 -16.63 -0.02 -10.67
CA ASN A 57 -16.20 1.10 -9.87
C ASN A 57 -14.67 1.14 -9.77
N ARG A 58 -14.05 2.04 -10.55
CA ARG A 58 -12.59 2.23 -10.61
C ARG A 58 -11.94 2.64 -9.29
N TRP A 59 -12.74 3.13 -8.33
CA TRP A 59 -12.23 3.63 -7.07
C TRP A 59 -12.12 2.55 -5.98
N THR A 60 -12.95 1.51 -6.06
CA THR A 60 -13.14 0.60 -4.93
C THR A 60 -12.90 -0.88 -5.23
N GLU A 61 -12.97 -1.33 -6.48
CA GLU A 61 -12.88 -2.76 -6.80
C GLU A 61 -11.49 -3.39 -6.54
N GLY A 62 -10.43 -2.60 -6.57
CA GLY A 62 -9.09 -3.04 -6.15
C GLY A 62 -8.87 -3.02 -4.64
N CYS A 63 -9.85 -2.55 -3.84
CA CYS A 63 -9.75 -2.46 -2.39
C CYS A 63 -10.15 -3.78 -1.70
N GLY A 64 -9.70 -3.94 -0.46
CA GLY A 64 -10.01 -5.16 0.31
C GLY A 64 -9.49 -6.44 -0.34
N SER A 65 -10.24 -7.51 -0.25
CA SER A 65 -9.92 -8.79 -0.89
C SER A 65 -10.35 -8.77 -2.35
N ILE A 66 -9.43 -9.15 -3.26
CA ILE A 66 -9.77 -9.31 -4.68
C ILE A 66 -10.72 -10.50 -4.82
N LYS A 67 -11.76 -10.34 -5.65
CA LYS A 67 -12.70 -11.42 -5.97
C LYS A 67 -12.06 -12.45 -6.91
N ARG A 68 -11.21 -13.29 -6.37
CA ARG A 68 -10.47 -14.31 -7.11
C ARG A 68 -11.34 -15.42 -7.65
N ALA A 69 -12.48 -15.70 -7.01
CA ALA A 69 -13.47 -16.61 -7.53
C ALA A 69 -14.00 -16.21 -8.93
N GLU A 70 -13.83 -14.93 -9.30
CA GLU A 70 -14.13 -14.38 -10.62
C GLU A 70 -12.89 -14.35 -11.55
N GLY A 71 -11.78 -15.02 -11.19
CA GLY A 71 -10.54 -15.08 -11.97
C GLY A 71 -9.68 -13.82 -11.88
N ARG A 72 -10.00 -12.85 -11.04
CA ARG A 72 -9.24 -11.60 -10.91
C ARG A 72 -7.94 -11.78 -10.13
N THR A 73 -6.88 -11.13 -10.60
CA THR A 73 -5.56 -11.10 -9.99
C THR A 73 -5.11 -9.66 -9.75
N GLU A 74 -3.97 -9.48 -9.12
CA GLU A 74 -3.39 -8.15 -8.91
C GLU A 74 -2.94 -7.51 -10.24
N LYS A 75 -2.59 -8.31 -11.25
CA LYS A 75 -2.20 -7.86 -12.61
C LYS A 75 -3.32 -7.12 -13.34
N ASP A 76 -4.58 -7.42 -13.00
CA ASP A 76 -5.72 -6.76 -13.66
C ASP A 76 -5.83 -5.27 -13.29
N PHE A 77 -5.25 -4.85 -12.16
CA PHE A 77 -5.35 -3.48 -11.65
C PHE A 77 -4.12 -2.66 -12.04
N HIS A 78 -3.97 -2.36 -13.33
CA HIS A 78 -2.80 -1.67 -13.91
C HIS A 78 -3.12 -0.32 -14.56
N ILE A 79 -4.39 0.02 -14.79
CA ILE A 79 -4.78 1.28 -15.43
C ILE A 79 -4.79 2.39 -14.39
N LEU A 80 -3.99 3.45 -14.63
CA LEU A 80 -3.98 4.63 -13.77
C LEU A 80 -5.34 5.34 -13.84
N ASN A 81 -5.87 5.71 -12.68
CA ASN A 81 -7.07 6.53 -12.63
C ASN A 81 -6.72 7.96 -13.05
N PRO A 82 -7.44 8.55 -14.04
CA PRO A 82 -7.12 9.86 -14.62
C PRO A 82 -6.94 11.01 -13.61
N LEU A 83 -7.53 10.91 -12.41
CA LEU A 83 -7.33 11.90 -11.35
C LEU A 83 -5.85 12.04 -10.96
N TYR A 84 -5.05 11.01 -11.15
CA TYR A 84 -3.64 10.97 -10.71
C TYR A 84 -2.64 11.21 -11.84
N GLU A 85 -3.12 11.43 -13.08
CA GLU A 85 -2.27 11.78 -14.22
C GLU A 85 -1.55 13.13 -13.97
N GLY A 86 -0.26 13.19 -14.30
CA GLY A 86 0.59 14.36 -14.09
C GLY A 86 0.94 14.64 -12.62
N THR A 87 0.63 13.73 -11.70
CA THR A 87 0.96 13.89 -10.27
C THR A 87 2.20 13.09 -9.89
N ILE A 88 2.75 13.38 -8.68
CA ILE A 88 3.84 12.58 -8.11
C ILE A 88 3.43 11.10 -7.94
N PHE A 89 2.15 10.80 -7.79
CA PHE A 89 1.67 9.42 -7.63
C PHE A 89 1.76 8.61 -8.92
N GLU A 90 1.56 9.23 -10.09
CA GLU A 90 1.84 8.60 -11.38
C GLU A 90 3.33 8.26 -11.50
N GLN A 91 4.20 9.21 -11.17
CA GLN A 91 5.66 8.98 -11.17
C GLN A 91 6.03 7.81 -10.26
N ILE A 92 5.55 7.80 -9.00
CA ILE A 92 5.83 6.72 -8.04
C ILE A 92 5.38 5.36 -8.58
N ILE A 93 4.16 5.28 -9.13
CA ILE A 93 3.59 4.04 -9.67
C ILE A 93 4.44 3.53 -10.85
N THR A 94 4.90 4.44 -11.71
CA THR A 94 5.74 4.12 -12.87
C THR A 94 7.12 3.65 -12.45
N ASP A 95 7.80 4.39 -11.55
CA ASP A 95 9.16 4.10 -11.11
C ASP A 95 9.25 2.74 -10.38
N VAL A 96 8.21 2.41 -9.58
CA VAL A 96 8.12 1.16 -8.82
C VAL A 96 7.63 0.00 -9.67
N ASP A 97 7.17 0.25 -10.90
CA ASP A 97 6.43 -0.72 -11.74
C ASP A 97 5.28 -1.36 -10.98
N ALA A 98 4.44 -0.50 -10.41
CA ALA A 98 3.43 -0.90 -9.44
C ALA A 98 2.11 -1.33 -10.08
N LEU A 99 1.48 -2.29 -9.43
CA LEU A 99 0.11 -2.73 -9.70
C LEU A 99 -0.77 -2.49 -8.48
N ARG A 100 -2.09 -2.37 -8.72
CA ARG A 100 -3.07 -2.31 -7.63
C ARG A 100 -2.73 -1.27 -6.57
N SER A 101 -2.27 -0.10 -6.97
CA SER A 101 -1.92 0.99 -6.07
C SER A 101 -3.15 1.61 -5.42
N ARG A 102 -3.09 1.83 -4.11
CA ARG A 102 -4.22 2.33 -3.30
C ARG A 102 -3.73 3.26 -2.21
N PHE A 103 -4.46 4.34 -1.93
CA PHE A 103 -4.34 4.97 -0.63
C PHE A 103 -5.06 4.11 0.42
N MET A 104 -4.37 3.84 1.51
CA MET A 104 -4.90 3.07 2.64
C MET A 104 -4.79 3.89 3.92
N VAL A 105 -5.94 4.35 4.38
CA VAL A 105 -6.10 5.07 5.63
C VAL A 105 -6.39 4.07 6.74
N LYS A 106 -5.61 4.10 7.80
CA LYS A 106 -5.86 3.30 8.99
C LYS A 106 -6.34 4.22 10.12
N PRO A 107 -7.59 4.09 10.56
CA PRO A 107 -8.11 4.89 11.66
C PRO A 107 -7.33 4.68 12.96
N LYS A 108 -7.44 5.64 13.86
CA LYS A 108 -6.87 5.53 15.20
C LYS A 108 -7.40 4.31 15.96
N HIS A 109 -6.56 3.71 16.79
CA HIS A 109 -6.89 2.60 17.69
C HIS A 109 -7.57 1.40 16.98
N THR A 110 -7.01 1.00 15.85
CA THR A 110 -7.50 -0.14 15.04
C THR A 110 -6.37 -1.09 14.67
N CYS A 111 -6.71 -2.35 14.45
CA CYS A 111 -5.80 -3.35 13.88
C CYS A 111 -6.53 -4.17 12.81
N TYR A 112 -5.77 -4.88 11.98
CA TYR A 112 -6.33 -5.93 11.13
C TYR A 112 -6.30 -7.28 11.87
N SER A 113 -7.05 -8.25 11.37
CA SER A 113 -6.82 -9.65 11.76
C SER A 113 -5.44 -10.09 11.26
N ILE A 114 -4.86 -11.10 11.94
CA ILE A 114 -3.63 -11.74 11.45
C ILE A 114 -3.96 -12.43 10.13
N HIS A 115 -3.15 -12.17 9.11
CA HIS A 115 -3.31 -12.74 7.77
C HIS A 115 -1.96 -12.80 7.05
N SER A 116 -1.94 -13.44 5.89
CA SER A 116 -0.84 -13.41 4.95
C SER A 116 -1.37 -13.00 3.58
N ASP A 117 -0.66 -12.15 2.89
CA ASP A 117 -0.91 -11.82 1.49
C ASP A 117 -0.25 -12.86 0.56
N ARG A 118 -0.58 -12.87 -0.72
CA ARG A 118 0.08 -13.74 -1.69
C ARG A 118 1.44 -13.21 -2.13
N THR A 119 1.60 -11.90 -2.12
CA THR A 119 2.80 -11.19 -2.60
C THR A 119 3.22 -10.15 -1.58
N GLY A 120 4.47 -9.72 -1.63
CA GLY A 120 4.94 -8.56 -0.88
C GLY A 120 4.21 -7.27 -1.28
N ARG A 121 4.40 -6.23 -0.50
CA ARG A 121 3.80 -4.91 -0.76
C ARG A 121 4.85 -3.83 -0.66
N PHE A 122 4.75 -2.86 -1.55
CA PHE A 122 5.43 -1.59 -1.38
C PHE A 122 4.57 -0.64 -0.57
N HIS A 123 5.19 0.07 0.34
CA HIS A 123 4.57 1.11 1.15
C HIS A 123 5.34 2.40 1.03
N LEU A 124 4.65 3.48 0.68
CA LEU A 124 5.12 4.85 0.88
C LEU A 124 4.24 5.49 1.95
N PRO A 125 4.74 5.69 3.19
CA PRO A 125 4.00 6.40 4.21
C PRO A 125 3.85 7.87 3.83
N ILE A 126 2.59 8.37 3.80
CA ILE A 126 2.25 9.76 3.57
C ILE A 126 2.12 10.49 4.91
N THR A 127 1.37 9.87 5.84
CA THR A 127 1.30 10.25 7.24
C THR A 127 1.42 9.01 8.11
N THR A 128 2.22 9.09 9.17
CA THR A 128 2.39 8.00 10.12
C THR A 128 2.90 8.54 11.46
N HIS A 129 3.04 7.67 12.44
CA HIS A 129 3.62 7.96 13.76
C HIS A 129 4.17 6.67 14.37
N GLU A 130 4.98 6.78 15.41
CA GLU A 130 5.74 5.67 16.03
C GLU A 130 4.89 4.48 16.53
N HIS A 131 3.59 4.72 16.83
CA HIS A 131 2.65 3.68 17.27
C HIS A 131 1.85 3.05 16.13
N ALA A 132 2.21 3.31 14.87
CA ALA A 132 1.67 2.66 13.69
C ALA A 132 2.64 1.55 13.26
N LEU A 133 2.32 0.31 13.59
CA LEU A 133 3.25 -0.81 13.60
C LEU A 133 2.78 -1.97 12.71
N PHE A 134 3.71 -2.51 11.92
CA PHE A 134 3.59 -3.89 11.45
C PHE A 134 3.96 -4.84 12.57
N VAL A 135 3.19 -5.90 12.73
CA VAL A 135 3.47 -7.00 13.67
C VAL A 135 3.54 -8.29 12.86
N PHE A 136 4.73 -8.88 12.78
CA PHE A 136 4.97 -10.16 12.10
C PHE A 136 5.04 -11.27 13.14
N TYR A 137 4.50 -12.43 12.78
CA TYR A 137 4.43 -13.59 13.66
C TYR A 137 5.25 -14.76 13.09
N GLU A 138 6.08 -15.37 13.96
CA GLU A 138 6.90 -16.53 13.64
C GLU A 138 6.78 -17.52 14.82
N GLY A 139 5.84 -18.46 14.71
CA GLY A 139 5.51 -19.35 15.81
C GLY A 139 5.00 -18.58 17.03
N HIS A 140 5.75 -18.60 18.10
CA HIS A 140 5.41 -17.91 19.36
C HIS A 140 6.09 -16.55 19.52
N VAL A 141 6.85 -16.11 18.51
CA VAL A 141 7.57 -14.83 18.52
C VAL A 141 6.86 -13.81 17.63
N SER A 142 6.73 -12.59 18.10
CA SER A 142 6.28 -11.46 17.30
C SER A 142 7.37 -10.40 17.18
N THR A 143 7.47 -9.80 15.98
CA THR A 143 8.37 -8.67 15.71
C THR A 143 7.54 -7.47 15.30
N THR A 144 7.71 -6.35 15.98
CA THR A 144 7.05 -5.09 15.67
C THR A 144 7.99 -4.14 14.95
N LEU A 145 7.55 -3.57 13.83
CA LEU A 145 8.35 -2.65 13.00
C LEU A 145 7.51 -1.45 12.60
N HIS A 146 8.11 -0.27 12.67
CA HIS A 146 7.55 0.98 12.19
C HIS A 146 8.17 1.40 10.86
N ILE A 147 7.37 1.93 9.93
CA ILE A 147 7.83 2.53 8.68
C ILE A 147 7.64 4.04 8.78
N PRO A 148 8.72 4.85 8.78
CA PRO A 148 8.62 6.31 8.93
C PRO A 148 8.17 6.99 7.62
N ALA A 149 7.48 8.13 7.72
CA ALA A 149 7.12 8.99 6.60
C ALA A 149 8.29 9.89 6.20
N ASN A 150 9.36 9.32 5.70
CA ASN A 150 10.63 9.98 5.37
C ASN A 150 10.91 10.07 3.87
N GLY A 151 9.89 9.79 3.03
CA GLY A 151 9.99 9.86 1.57
C GLY A 151 10.48 8.60 0.87
N TYR A 152 10.99 7.62 1.60
CA TYR A 152 11.39 6.34 1.00
C TYR A 152 10.20 5.39 0.83
N VAL A 153 10.25 4.63 -0.26
CA VAL A 153 9.39 3.46 -0.45
C VAL A 153 10.01 2.28 0.31
N TYR A 154 9.16 1.51 0.96
CA TYR A 154 9.55 0.31 1.72
C TYR A 154 8.86 -0.92 1.14
N TRP A 155 9.63 -1.95 0.81
CA TRP A 155 9.07 -3.27 0.54
C TRP A 155 8.79 -3.99 1.86
N THR A 156 7.63 -4.63 1.95
CA THR A 156 7.21 -5.41 3.13
C THR A 156 6.89 -6.84 2.72
N ASN A 157 7.45 -7.81 3.42
CA ASN A 157 7.17 -9.23 3.18
C ASN A 157 5.83 -9.64 3.81
N THR A 158 4.75 -9.19 3.22
CA THR A 158 3.39 -9.48 3.68
C THR A 158 2.93 -10.91 3.36
N THR A 159 3.77 -11.74 2.73
CA THR A 159 3.52 -13.19 2.59
C THR A 159 3.65 -13.93 3.92
N ARG A 160 4.36 -13.35 4.89
CA ARG A 160 4.45 -13.85 6.27
C ARG A 160 3.20 -13.49 7.05
N PRO A 161 2.82 -14.32 8.06
CA PRO A 161 1.74 -13.98 8.98
C PRO A 161 1.99 -12.62 9.65
N HIS A 162 1.08 -11.68 9.44
CA HIS A 162 1.24 -10.33 9.97
C HIS A 162 -0.10 -9.67 10.27
N THR A 163 -0.04 -8.59 11.03
CA THR A 163 -1.11 -7.59 11.14
C THR A 163 -0.52 -6.19 11.11
N PHE A 164 -1.38 -5.20 10.92
CA PHE A 164 -1.04 -3.80 11.09
C PHE A 164 -1.86 -3.22 12.24
N LEU A 165 -1.16 -2.78 13.28
CA LEU A 165 -1.71 -2.13 14.47
C LEU A 165 -1.50 -0.62 14.37
N ASN A 166 -2.56 0.15 14.56
CA ASN A 166 -2.49 1.59 14.73
C ASN A 166 -2.97 1.98 16.13
N ALA A 167 -2.06 2.20 17.06
CA ALA A 167 -2.34 2.59 18.43
C ALA A 167 -2.34 4.12 18.65
N GLY A 168 -2.14 4.90 17.61
CA GLY A 168 -2.11 6.38 17.66
C GLY A 168 -3.09 7.04 16.69
N PRO A 169 -2.79 8.26 16.21
CA PRO A 169 -3.60 8.99 15.24
C PRO A 169 -3.83 8.24 13.93
N GLU A 170 -4.75 8.71 13.11
CA GLU A 170 -4.95 8.19 11.75
C GLU A 170 -3.64 8.23 10.95
N ARG A 171 -3.34 7.16 10.21
CA ARG A 171 -2.22 7.10 9.30
C ARG A 171 -2.65 6.80 7.86
N THR A 172 -1.90 7.30 6.89
CA THR A 172 -2.13 7.05 5.46
C THR A 172 -0.86 6.57 4.80
N HIS A 173 -0.94 5.43 4.10
CA HIS A 173 0.10 4.95 3.19
C HIS A 173 -0.42 4.84 1.76
N LEU A 174 0.42 5.11 0.77
CA LEU A 174 0.29 4.54 -0.55
C LEU A 174 0.78 3.09 -0.46
N VAL A 175 -0.08 2.14 -0.80
CA VAL A 175 0.21 0.69 -0.79
C VAL A 175 0.10 0.15 -2.20
N MET A 176 1.13 -0.55 -2.66
CA MET A 176 1.28 -1.00 -4.03
C MET A 176 1.72 -2.47 -4.08
N CYS A 177 1.35 -3.17 -5.14
CA CYS A 177 1.89 -4.49 -5.48
C CYS A 177 2.97 -4.31 -6.55
N SER A 178 4.07 -5.05 -6.47
CA SER A 178 5.08 -5.07 -7.53
C SER A 178 4.64 -5.98 -8.66
N ASN A 179 4.87 -5.57 -9.90
CA ASN A 179 4.63 -6.40 -11.08
C ASN A 179 5.53 -7.64 -11.09
N THR A 180 6.72 -7.55 -10.53
CA THR A 180 7.69 -8.66 -10.45
C THR A 180 7.35 -9.70 -9.37
N ASP A 181 6.49 -9.37 -8.40
CA ASP A 181 6.08 -10.26 -7.31
C ASP A 181 4.80 -11.06 -7.63
N VAL A 182 4.14 -10.73 -8.72
CA VAL A 182 2.86 -11.36 -9.11
C VAL A 182 3.12 -12.43 -10.15
N GLU A 183 2.91 -13.70 -9.78
CA GLU A 183 2.94 -14.85 -10.69
C GLU A 183 1.75 -14.87 -11.65
#